data_16ed95020a427ce32ccecdc30af1b106
#
_entry.id   16ed95020a427ce32ccecdc30af1b106
#
_cell.length_a   1.000
_cell.length_b   1.000
_cell.length_c   1.000
_cell.angle_alpha   90.00
_cell.angle_beta   90.00
_cell.angle_gamma   90.00
#
_symmetry.space_group_name_H-M   'P 1'
#
loop_
_entity.id
_entity.type
_entity.pdbx_description
1 polymer ?
#
loop_
_entity_poly.entity_id
_entity_poly.type
_entity_poly.pdbx_seq_one_letter_code
_entity_poly.pdbx_strand_id
1 'polypeptide(L)'
;MANCAAACSACSAVRPVVVAKSLRDALEADTIILAVPFGEHREIAKALPSWKGKTVIDAMNSFPVPPEELDGLPSSAFVAKSFTGAKLVKGFNHLVAATLATDPIVEGGHRVVFLSSDDEDAIAPVADLAKQLGFAPVELGKLNEGGALVHARGRTWGQLIFEDLFKREQ
;
A
#
# COMPACT_ATOMS: atom_id res chain seq x y z
N MET A 1 25.27 7.26 43.47
CA MET A 1 24.77 5.88 43.44
C MET A 1 23.26 5.94 43.50
N ALA A 2 22.61 5.86 42.37
CA ALA A 2 21.21 5.49 42.29
C ALA A 2 21.02 4.94 40.87
N ASN A 3 20.83 3.64 40.84
CA ASN A 3 20.63 2.81 39.70
C ASN A 3 19.18 3.02 39.21
N CYS A 4 18.95 3.63 38.10
CA CYS A 4 17.63 3.71 37.49
C CYS A 4 17.63 2.82 36.26
N ALA A 5 17.52 1.51 36.48
CA ALA A 5 17.18 0.54 35.48
C ALA A 5 15.67 0.67 35.22
N ALA A 6 15.26 1.55 34.30
CA ALA A 6 13.92 1.53 33.77
C ALA A 6 13.80 0.30 32.87
N ALA A 7 13.10 -0.70 33.35
CA ALA A 7 12.67 -1.86 32.60
C ALA A 7 11.79 -1.38 31.43
N CYS A 8 12.34 -1.41 30.24
CA CYS A 8 11.54 -1.34 29.02
C CYS A 8 10.70 -2.62 28.97
N SER A 9 9.46 -2.52 29.41
CA SER A 9 8.47 -3.58 29.31
C SER A 9 8.31 -3.93 27.83
N ALA A 10 8.74 -5.13 27.48
CA ALA A 10 8.67 -5.69 26.16
C ALA A 10 7.26 -5.52 25.59
N CYS A 11 7.12 -4.65 24.62
CA CYS A 11 6.00 -4.69 23.70
C CYS A 11 6.14 -6.04 22.96
N SER A 12 5.39 -7.03 23.43
CA SER A 12 5.29 -8.32 22.77
C SER A 12 4.58 -8.08 21.43
N ALA A 13 5.36 -7.76 20.40
CA ALA A 13 4.85 -7.66 19.06
C ALA A 13 4.31 -9.04 18.69
N VAL A 14 2.99 -9.17 18.71
CA VAL A 14 2.30 -10.34 18.15
C VAL A 14 2.73 -10.41 16.69
N ARG A 15 3.61 -11.35 16.37
CA ARG A 15 4.01 -11.59 14.98
C ARG A 15 2.76 -12.03 14.25
N PRO A 16 2.33 -11.32 13.21
CA PRO A 16 1.17 -11.72 12.44
C PRO A 16 1.42 -13.12 11.87
N VAL A 17 0.49 -14.03 12.10
CA VAL A 17 0.55 -15.36 11.52
C VAL A 17 0.12 -15.25 10.08
N VAL A 18 1.05 -15.44 9.15
CA VAL A 18 0.73 -15.52 7.72
C VAL A 18 0.29 -16.94 7.40
N VAL A 19 -0.93 -17.10 6.92
CA VAL A 19 -1.51 -18.38 6.53
C VAL A 19 -1.78 -18.38 5.04
N ALA A 20 -1.25 -19.39 4.35
CA ALA A 20 -1.59 -19.61 2.95
C ALA A 20 -3.05 -20.03 2.81
N LYS A 21 -3.80 -19.36 1.94
CA LYS A 21 -5.22 -19.63 1.67
C LYS A 21 -5.46 -19.74 0.18
N SER A 22 -6.58 -20.34 -0.20
CA SER A 22 -7.09 -20.24 -1.57
C SER A 22 -7.46 -18.78 -1.88
N LEU A 23 -7.49 -18.42 -3.16
CA LEU A 23 -7.96 -17.09 -3.58
C LEU A 23 -9.36 -16.81 -3.00
N ARG A 24 -10.25 -17.77 -3.09
CA ARG A 24 -11.63 -17.64 -2.58
C ARG A 24 -11.66 -17.29 -1.09
N ASP A 25 -10.88 -18.02 -0.27
CA ASP A 25 -10.86 -17.78 1.18
C ASP A 25 -10.15 -16.46 1.52
N ALA A 26 -9.13 -16.07 0.74
CA ALA A 26 -8.46 -14.79 0.93
C ALA A 26 -9.39 -13.60 0.61
N LEU A 27 -10.30 -13.78 -0.35
CA LEU A 27 -11.28 -12.75 -0.73
C LEU A 27 -12.43 -12.57 0.26
N GLU A 28 -12.53 -13.38 1.32
CA GLU A 28 -13.45 -13.14 2.43
C GLU A 28 -13.05 -11.92 3.28
N ALA A 29 -11.76 -11.54 3.27
CA ALA A 29 -11.27 -10.39 4.02
C ALA A 29 -11.91 -9.07 3.53
N ASP A 30 -12.11 -8.12 4.44
CA ASP A 30 -12.62 -6.78 4.11
C ASP A 30 -11.56 -5.92 3.42
N THR A 31 -10.28 -6.14 3.77
CA THR A 31 -9.13 -5.44 3.17
C THR A 31 -8.26 -6.44 2.42
N ILE A 32 -8.00 -6.16 1.15
CA ILE A 32 -7.25 -7.03 0.24
C ILE A 32 -6.07 -6.24 -0.34
N ILE A 33 -4.87 -6.79 -0.24
CA ILE A 33 -3.68 -6.21 -0.84
C ILE A 33 -3.40 -6.91 -2.17
N LEU A 34 -3.43 -6.16 -3.26
CA LEU A 34 -3.04 -6.64 -4.59
C LEU A 34 -1.54 -6.43 -4.78
N ALA A 35 -0.76 -7.49 -4.55
CA ALA A 35 0.68 -7.55 -4.76
C ALA A 35 1.03 -8.64 -5.78
N VAL A 36 0.39 -8.58 -6.94
CA VAL A 36 0.49 -9.56 -8.04
C VAL A 36 1.03 -8.88 -9.31
N PRO A 37 1.44 -9.64 -10.34
CA PRO A 37 1.73 -9.05 -11.64
C PRO A 37 0.55 -8.22 -12.15
N PHE A 38 0.82 -7.04 -12.72
CA PHE A 38 -0.22 -6.06 -13.04
C PHE A 38 -1.36 -6.62 -13.90
N GLY A 39 -1.05 -7.50 -14.86
CA GLY A 39 -2.07 -8.12 -15.73
C GLY A 39 -3.08 -9.00 -15.01
N GLU A 40 -2.71 -9.56 -13.85
CA GLU A 40 -3.53 -10.54 -13.12
C GLU A 40 -4.72 -9.90 -12.39
N HIS A 41 -4.72 -8.57 -12.18
CA HIS A 41 -5.80 -7.89 -11.44
C HIS A 41 -7.18 -8.14 -12.05
N ARG A 42 -7.28 -8.28 -13.37
CA ARG A 42 -8.56 -8.51 -14.06
C ARG A 42 -9.17 -9.87 -13.75
N GLU A 43 -8.32 -10.90 -13.66
CA GLU A 43 -8.79 -12.25 -13.29
C GLU A 43 -9.19 -12.31 -11.82
N ILE A 44 -8.45 -11.64 -10.95
CA ILE A 44 -8.81 -11.52 -9.53
C ILE A 44 -10.14 -10.78 -9.38
N ALA A 45 -10.34 -9.70 -10.13
CA ALA A 45 -11.59 -8.93 -10.08
C ALA A 45 -12.83 -9.76 -10.43
N LYS A 46 -12.69 -10.74 -11.34
CA LYS A 46 -13.77 -11.66 -11.73
C LYS A 46 -14.13 -12.69 -10.64
N ALA A 47 -13.27 -12.87 -9.66
CA ALA A 47 -13.49 -13.89 -8.61
C ALA A 47 -14.66 -13.56 -7.67
N LEU A 48 -15.11 -12.29 -7.64
CA LEU A 48 -16.30 -11.87 -6.90
C LEU A 48 -17.31 -11.19 -7.82
N PRO A 49 -18.60 -11.44 -7.62
CA PRO A 49 -19.66 -10.79 -8.40
C PRO A 49 -19.81 -9.30 -8.03
N SER A 50 -19.33 -8.90 -6.85
CA SER A 50 -19.36 -7.52 -6.35
C SER A 50 -18.24 -7.31 -5.34
N TRP A 51 -17.60 -6.15 -5.41
CA TRP A 51 -16.56 -5.72 -4.49
C TRP A 51 -17.06 -4.69 -3.47
N LYS A 52 -18.38 -4.47 -3.41
CA LYS A 52 -18.99 -3.52 -2.49
C LYS A 52 -18.64 -3.85 -1.04
N GLY A 53 -18.21 -2.83 -0.29
CA GLY A 53 -17.83 -2.96 1.12
C GLY A 53 -16.37 -3.42 1.34
N LYS A 54 -15.62 -3.71 0.28
CA LYS A 54 -14.21 -4.09 0.39
C LYS A 54 -13.28 -2.91 0.12
N THR A 55 -12.14 -2.90 0.80
CA THR A 55 -11.02 -2.01 0.50
C THR A 55 -9.95 -2.80 -0.24
N VAL A 56 -9.52 -2.29 -1.38
CA VAL A 56 -8.45 -2.89 -2.20
C VAL A 56 -7.25 -1.97 -2.15
N ILE A 57 -6.13 -2.46 -1.61
CA ILE A 57 -4.84 -1.77 -1.61
C ILE A 57 -4.07 -2.22 -2.85
N ASP A 58 -3.87 -1.32 -3.80
CA ASP A 58 -3.10 -1.57 -5.00
C ASP A 58 -1.61 -1.30 -4.74
N ALA A 59 -0.85 -2.36 -4.50
CA ALA A 59 0.60 -2.32 -4.36
C ALA A 59 1.35 -2.67 -5.67
N MET A 60 0.63 -2.82 -6.78
CA MET A 60 1.22 -3.18 -8.06
C MET A 60 1.87 -1.99 -8.76
N ASN A 61 2.71 -2.29 -9.74
CA ASN A 61 3.27 -1.35 -10.69
C ASN A 61 3.01 -1.83 -12.13
N SER A 62 2.68 -0.91 -13.02
CA SER A 62 2.31 -1.21 -14.42
C SER A 62 3.50 -1.32 -15.37
N PHE A 63 4.69 -1.71 -14.89
CA PHE A 63 5.91 -1.77 -15.70
C PHE A 63 5.78 -2.51 -17.04
N PRO A 64 5.09 -3.67 -17.11
CA PRO A 64 5.02 -4.42 -18.36
C PRO A 64 3.99 -3.86 -19.36
N VAL A 65 3.16 -2.90 -18.93
CA VAL A 65 2.07 -2.36 -19.75
C VAL A 65 2.44 -0.98 -20.29
N PRO A 66 2.38 -0.76 -21.63
CA PRO A 66 2.58 0.55 -22.21
C PRO A 66 1.57 1.58 -21.67
N PRO A 67 1.96 2.85 -21.46
CA PRO A 67 1.04 3.88 -20.96
C PRO A 67 -0.22 4.06 -21.81
N GLU A 68 -0.12 3.81 -23.10
CA GLU A 68 -1.23 3.92 -24.07
C GLU A 68 -2.35 2.91 -23.78
N GLU A 69 -2.01 1.75 -23.18
CA GLU A 69 -2.97 0.72 -22.80
C GLU A 69 -3.71 1.02 -21.49
N LEU A 70 -3.33 2.09 -20.81
CA LEU A 70 -3.97 2.54 -19.56
C LEU A 70 -5.06 3.59 -19.80
N ASP A 71 -5.52 3.81 -21.03
CA ASP A 71 -6.51 4.84 -21.39
C ASP A 71 -6.11 6.26 -20.94
N GLY A 72 -4.82 6.55 -20.83
CA GLY A 72 -4.29 7.82 -20.30
C GLY A 72 -4.49 8.01 -18.79
N LEU A 73 -4.89 6.96 -18.07
CA LEU A 73 -5.11 6.99 -16.62
C LEU A 73 -3.86 6.58 -15.84
N PRO A 74 -3.69 7.04 -14.60
CA PRO A 74 -2.80 6.41 -13.63
C PRO A 74 -3.17 4.92 -13.46
N SER A 75 -2.18 4.06 -13.22
CA SER A 75 -2.39 2.61 -13.16
C SER A 75 -3.49 2.20 -12.16
N SER A 76 -3.56 2.85 -11.01
CA SER A 76 -4.57 2.52 -9.99
C SER A 76 -5.97 2.98 -10.36
N ALA A 77 -6.12 4.11 -11.06
CA ALA A 77 -7.41 4.52 -11.60
C ALA A 77 -7.90 3.54 -12.70
N PHE A 78 -6.96 2.98 -13.46
CA PHE A 78 -7.26 1.92 -14.41
C PHE A 78 -7.69 0.62 -13.71
N VAL A 79 -6.96 0.21 -12.66
CA VAL A 79 -7.30 -0.97 -11.85
C VAL A 79 -8.67 -0.83 -11.19
N ALA A 80 -9.00 0.36 -10.65
CA ALA A 80 -10.28 0.62 -9.99
C ALA A 80 -11.50 0.30 -10.87
N LYS A 81 -11.39 0.46 -12.19
CA LYS A 81 -12.47 0.08 -13.13
C LYS A 81 -12.83 -1.40 -13.06
N SER A 82 -11.88 -2.27 -12.72
CA SER A 82 -12.12 -3.72 -12.60
C SER A 82 -12.76 -4.12 -11.28
N PHE A 83 -12.55 -3.36 -10.21
CA PHE A 83 -13.03 -3.65 -8.86
C PHE A 83 -14.28 -2.84 -8.50
N THR A 84 -15.31 -2.94 -9.32
CA THR A 84 -16.53 -2.14 -9.17
C THR A 84 -17.16 -2.26 -7.80
N GLY A 85 -17.29 -1.12 -7.12
CA GLY A 85 -17.88 -1.02 -5.78
C GLY A 85 -16.87 -1.17 -4.63
N ALA A 86 -15.60 -1.52 -4.89
CA ALA A 86 -14.56 -1.44 -3.90
C ALA A 86 -14.08 0.01 -3.71
N LYS A 87 -13.58 0.29 -2.51
CA LYS A 87 -12.74 1.46 -2.25
C LYS A 87 -11.30 1.08 -2.59
N LEU A 88 -10.66 1.80 -3.52
CA LEU A 88 -9.30 1.49 -3.93
C LEU A 88 -8.32 2.52 -3.37
N VAL A 89 -7.26 2.01 -2.72
CA VAL A 89 -6.14 2.81 -2.21
C VAL A 89 -4.86 2.38 -2.91
N LYS A 90 -4.17 3.30 -3.57
CA LYS A 90 -2.80 3.11 -4.01
C LYS A 90 -1.87 3.19 -2.81
N GLY A 91 -1.03 2.16 -2.60
CA GLY A 91 -0.10 2.16 -1.49
C GLY A 91 0.99 1.09 -1.61
N PHE A 92 2.10 1.25 -0.89
CA PHE A 92 3.21 0.30 -0.79
C PHE A 92 3.96 0.00 -2.11
N ASN A 93 3.64 0.64 -3.22
CA ASN A 93 4.18 0.33 -4.54
C ASN A 93 5.54 0.99 -4.84
N HIS A 94 5.92 2.03 -4.09
CA HIS A 94 7.11 2.84 -4.40
C HIS A 94 8.40 2.27 -3.78
N LEU A 95 8.30 1.52 -2.68
CA LEU A 95 9.42 0.77 -2.12
C LEU A 95 9.51 -0.62 -2.76
N VAL A 96 10.73 -1.08 -3.00
CA VAL A 96 10.94 -2.45 -3.49
C VAL A 96 10.58 -3.46 -2.41
N ALA A 97 10.12 -4.65 -2.80
CA ALA A 97 9.65 -5.68 -1.88
C ALA A 97 10.72 -6.07 -0.83
N ALA A 98 12.00 -6.07 -1.19
CA ALA A 98 13.08 -6.35 -0.26
C ALA A 98 13.16 -5.31 0.86
N THR A 99 12.95 -4.02 0.54
CA THR A 99 12.91 -2.94 1.55
C THR A 99 11.67 -3.03 2.42
N LEU A 100 10.49 -3.33 1.84
CA LEU A 100 9.25 -3.54 2.60
C LEU A 100 9.34 -4.71 3.58
N ALA A 101 10.18 -5.71 3.29
CA ALA A 101 10.39 -6.88 4.13
C ALA A 101 11.39 -6.65 5.29
N THR A 102 12.07 -5.52 5.32
CA THR A 102 12.98 -5.15 6.41
C THR A 102 12.25 -4.41 7.54
N ASP A 103 12.94 -4.17 8.65
CA ASP A 103 12.39 -3.34 9.72
C ASP A 103 12.04 -1.95 9.17
N PRO A 104 10.80 -1.49 9.30
CA PRO A 104 10.41 -0.15 8.86
C PRO A 104 11.00 0.97 9.73
N ILE A 105 11.54 0.64 10.92
CA ILE A 105 12.18 1.61 11.81
C ILE A 105 13.68 1.63 11.51
N VAL A 106 14.20 2.76 11.08
CA VAL A 106 15.60 2.93 10.71
C VAL A 106 16.14 4.23 11.31
N GLU A 107 17.23 4.14 12.07
CA GLU A 107 17.88 5.29 12.70
C GLU A 107 16.94 6.24 13.47
N GLY A 108 15.93 5.67 14.13
CA GLY A 108 14.93 6.42 14.89
C GLY A 108 13.87 7.14 14.03
N GLY A 109 13.82 6.84 12.74
CA GLY A 109 12.76 7.27 11.82
C GLY A 109 11.96 6.08 11.30
N HIS A 110 10.81 6.34 10.70
CA HIS A 110 9.94 5.36 10.08
C HIS A 110 9.98 5.47 8.57
N ARG A 111 10.10 4.35 7.86
CA ARG A 111 10.01 4.34 6.39
C ARG A 111 8.64 4.87 5.95
N VAL A 112 8.66 5.76 4.97
CA VAL A 112 7.45 6.36 4.43
C VAL A 112 6.77 5.40 3.47
N VAL A 113 5.44 5.32 3.56
CA VAL A 113 4.57 4.75 2.52
C VAL A 113 3.59 5.81 2.07
N PHE A 114 3.50 6.00 0.76
CA PHE A 114 2.57 6.95 0.16
C PHE A 114 1.22 6.28 -0.09
N LEU A 115 0.14 6.99 0.24
CA LEU A 115 -1.23 6.54 0.07
C LEU A 115 -2.01 7.54 -0.75
N SER A 116 -2.82 7.08 -1.69
CA SER A 116 -3.77 7.91 -2.43
C SER A 116 -5.03 7.13 -2.77
N SER A 117 -6.15 7.82 -2.80
CA SER A 117 -7.47 7.25 -3.13
C SER A 117 -8.41 8.33 -3.63
N ASP A 118 -9.35 7.94 -4.48
CA ASP A 118 -10.48 8.81 -4.82
C ASP A 118 -11.61 8.74 -3.78
N ASP A 119 -11.54 7.73 -2.87
CA ASP A 119 -12.44 7.54 -1.74
C ASP A 119 -11.79 8.06 -0.46
N GLU A 120 -12.24 9.22 0.03
CA GLU A 120 -11.66 9.87 1.23
C GLU A 120 -11.72 8.97 2.47
N ASP A 121 -12.80 8.22 2.65
CA ASP A 121 -12.99 7.30 3.78
C ASP A 121 -12.07 6.07 3.74
N ALA A 122 -11.42 5.79 2.61
CA ALA A 122 -10.57 4.62 2.45
C ALA A 122 -9.14 4.82 2.95
N ILE A 123 -8.65 6.05 2.98
CA ILE A 123 -7.25 6.36 3.28
C ILE A 123 -6.96 6.13 4.77
N ALA A 124 -7.80 6.65 5.66
CA ALA A 124 -7.54 6.58 7.10
C ALA A 124 -7.37 5.14 7.64
N PRO A 125 -8.22 4.16 7.32
CA PRO A 125 -8.01 2.78 7.77
C PRO A 125 -6.71 2.16 7.24
N VAL A 126 -6.31 2.49 6.00
CA VAL A 126 -5.05 2.00 5.41
C VAL A 126 -3.84 2.70 6.02
N ALA A 127 -3.94 3.99 6.33
CA ALA A 127 -2.92 4.72 7.06
C ALA A 127 -2.70 4.13 8.46
N ASP A 128 -3.77 3.78 9.16
CA ASP A 128 -3.66 3.14 10.47
C ASP A 128 -3.05 1.74 10.38
N LEU A 129 -3.39 0.97 9.35
CA LEU A 129 -2.71 -0.30 9.08
C LEU A 129 -1.21 -0.08 8.83
N ALA A 130 -0.83 0.91 8.04
CA ALA A 130 0.58 1.23 7.78
C ALA A 130 1.33 1.60 9.07
N LYS A 131 0.72 2.40 9.96
CA LYS A 131 1.29 2.74 11.29
C LYS A 131 1.45 1.50 12.17
N GLN A 132 0.45 0.61 12.20
CA GLN A 132 0.53 -0.66 12.95
C GLN A 132 1.66 -1.56 12.45
N LEU A 133 1.97 -1.49 11.15
CA LEU A 133 3.09 -2.18 10.55
C LEU A 133 4.44 -1.45 10.76
N GLY A 134 4.45 -0.30 11.44
CA GLY A 134 5.65 0.48 11.75
C GLY A 134 6.05 1.49 10.68
N PHE A 135 5.27 1.69 9.62
CA PHE A 135 5.54 2.68 8.58
C PHE A 135 4.99 4.07 8.94
N ALA A 136 5.51 5.10 8.29
CA ALA A 136 4.96 6.46 8.31
C ALA A 136 4.12 6.71 7.05
N PRO A 137 2.77 6.65 7.12
CA PRO A 137 1.93 6.95 5.96
C PRO A 137 1.95 8.44 5.64
N VAL A 138 2.04 8.75 4.34
CA VAL A 138 1.88 10.10 3.80
C VAL A 138 0.76 10.05 2.77
N GLU A 139 -0.30 10.81 3.02
CA GLU A 139 -1.45 10.90 2.14
C GLU A 139 -1.15 11.87 0.99
N LEU A 140 -1.35 11.43 -0.24
CA LEU A 140 -1.12 12.21 -1.45
C LEU A 140 -2.42 12.70 -2.11
N GLY A 141 -3.58 12.47 -1.48
CA GLY A 141 -4.89 12.82 -2.05
C GLY A 141 -5.34 11.83 -3.13
N LYS A 142 -5.90 12.34 -4.23
CA LYS A 142 -6.53 11.52 -5.27
C LYS A 142 -5.54 10.76 -6.14
N LEU A 143 -6.02 9.68 -6.77
CA LEU A 143 -5.22 8.79 -7.62
C LEU A 143 -4.59 9.51 -8.81
N ASN A 144 -5.30 10.46 -9.42
CA ASN A 144 -4.86 11.23 -10.58
C ASN A 144 -4.14 12.54 -10.23
N GLU A 145 -4.04 12.89 -8.94
CA GLU A 145 -3.35 14.07 -8.41
C GLU A 145 -2.03 13.66 -7.77
N GLY A 146 -1.97 13.67 -6.42
CA GLY A 146 -0.77 13.26 -5.69
C GLY A 146 -0.39 11.80 -5.91
N GLY A 147 -1.37 10.91 -6.09
CA GLY A 147 -1.12 9.50 -6.43
C GLY A 147 -0.35 9.32 -7.73
N ALA A 148 -0.50 10.22 -8.69
CA ALA A 148 0.25 10.19 -9.94
C ALA A 148 1.76 10.42 -9.75
N LEU A 149 2.20 11.00 -8.63
CA LEU A 149 3.62 11.20 -8.32
C LEU A 149 4.35 9.88 -8.06
N VAL A 150 3.66 8.89 -7.52
CA VAL A 150 4.21 7.55 -7.22
C VAL A 150 3.77 6.48 -8.23
N HIS A 151 3.11 6.91 -9.32
CA HIS A 151 2.74 6.04 -10.41
C HIS A 151 3.99 5.63 -11.21
N ALA A 152 4.16 4.33 -11.43
CA ALA A 152 5.28 3.83 -12.23
C ALA A 152 5.30 4.48 -13.63
N ARG A 153 6.47 4.94 -14.05
CA ARG A 153 6.67 5.71 -15.29
C ARG A 153 5.98 7.09 -15.34
N GLY A 154 5.46 7.57 -14.21
CA GLY A 154 5.05 8.96 -14.08
C GLY A 154 6.24 9.91 -14.21
N ARG A 155 6.00 11.19 -14.47
CA ARG A 155 7.06 12.21 -14.67
C ARG A 155 8.04 12.33 -13.51
N THR A 156 7.60 12.02 -12.30
CA THR A 156 8.35 12.20 -11.05
C THR A 156 8.71 10.89 -10.37
N TRP A 157 8.23 9.75 -10.90
CA TRP A 157 8.38 8.46 -10.23
C TRP A 157 9.82 8.11 -9.85
N GLY A 158 10.77 8.25 -10.78
CA GLY A 158 12.19 7.97 -10.51
C GLY A 158 12.84 8.95 -9.54
N GLN A 159 12.25 10.13 -9.34
CA GLN A 159 12.74 11.15 -8.42
C GLN A 159 12.18 10.96 -7.00
N LEU A 160 11.02 10.31 -6.87
CA LEU A 160 10.35 10.03 -5.60
C LEU A 160 10.71 8.66 -5.03
N ILE A 161 11.23 7.75 -5.84
CA ILE A 161 11.75 6.48 -5.36
C ILE A 161 13.19 6.67 -4.92
N PHE A 162 13.32 7.16 -3.71
CA PHE A 162 14.57 7.13 -2.99
C PHE A 162 14.65 5.86 -2.15
N GLU A 163 15.85 5.32 -2.00
CA GLU A 163 16.08 4.35 -0.95
C GLU A 163 15.82 5.03 0.40
N ASP A 164 15.07 4.38 1.27
CA ASP A 164 14.94 4.74 2.67
C ASP A 164 14.40 6.16 2.96
N LEU A 165 13.22 6.46 2.46
CA LEU A 165 12.47 7.63 2.91
C LEU A 165 12.00 7.44 4.36
N PHE A 166 12.39 8.37 5.24
CA PHE A 166 11.96 8.38 6.63
C PHE A 166 11.10 9.59 6.96
N LYS A 167 10.16 9.39 7.86
CA LYS A 167 9.50 10.47 8.57
C LYS A 167 9.83 10.31 10.05
N ARG A 168 10.57 11.25 10.63
CA ARG A 168 10.83 11.30 12.07
C ARG A 168 9.64 11.98 12.74
N GLU A 169 9.20 11.44 13.87
CA GLU A 169 8.27 12.14 14.74
C GLU A 169 9.01 13.34 15.37
N GLN A 170 8.33 14.48 15.39
CA GLN A 170 8.84 15.72 16.01
C GLN A 170 8.51 15.73 17.49
#